data_511012f88af3f8c9404fbb3568a07fba
#
_entry.id   511012f88af3f8c9404fbb3568a07fba
#
_cell.length_a   1.000
_cell.length_b   1.000
_cell.length_c   1.000
_cell.angle_alpha   90.00
_cell.angle_beta   90.00
_cell.angle_gamma   90.00
#
_symmetry.space_group_name_H-M   'P 1'
#
loop_
_entity.id
_entity.type
_entity.pdbx_description
1 polymer ?
#
loop_
_entity_poly.entity_id
_entity_poly.type
_entity_poly.pdbx_seq_one_letter_code
_entity_poly.pdbx_strand_id
1 'polypeptide(L)'
;MANRINYERVMEETIAALERDGQRPQLLLHACCAPCSSATLERLADHFDVTILYYNPNIAPPEEYHRREAELERFVRDAGYAARGITVVELPYDPQEFYTAVKGLENEPERGERCTVCYRMRLECAAQYARAHGFNWFTTTLSISPVKDPVRLNTIGCDLAQQYGLNYLQSEFRKKDGYKRSLALSAEYGLYRQDYCGCIFSKQERGV
;
A
#
# COMPACT_ATOMS: atom_id res chain seq x y z
N MET A 1 10.12 28.79 -4.70
CA MET A 1 9.36 27.56 -5.00
C MET A 1 10.00 26.42 -4.24
N ALA A 2 9.30 25.79 -3.29
CA ALA A 2 9.85 24.66 -2.55
C ALA A 2 10.15 23.51 -3.53
N ASN A 3 11.36 23.00 -3.49
CA ASN A 3 11.81 21.91 -4.36
C ASN A 3 10.97 20.67 -4.04
N ARG A 4 10.07 20.27 -4.94
CA ARG A 4 9.19 19.10 -4.73
C ARG A 4 10.06 17.85 -4.63
N ILE A 5 9.98 17.13 -3.52
CA ILE A 5 10.71 15.87 -3.31
C ILE A 5 10.33 14.88 -4.42
N ASN A 6 11.35 14.30 -5.05
CA ASN A 6 11.16 13.22 -6.01
C ASN A 6 11.27 11.87 -5.28
N TYR A 7 10.14 11.37 -4.78
CA TYR A 7 10.08 10.12 -4.00
C TYR A 7 10.50 8.88 -4.79
N GLU A 8 10.39 8.93 -6.13
CA GLU A 8 10.92 7.88 -6.99
C GLU A 8 12.45 7.78 -6.85
N ARG A 9 13.12 8.94 -6.98
CA ARG A 9 14.58 9.00 -6.83
C ARG A 9 15.03 8.61 -5.42
N VAL A 10 14.31 9.07 -4.39
CA VAL A 10 14.62 8.71 -3.00
C VAL A 10 14.55 7.20 -2.80
N MET A 11 13.53 6.54 -3.34
CA MET A 11 13.41 5.09 -3.29
C MET A 11 14.59 4.39 -3.97
N GLU A 12 14.95 4.81 -5.18
CA GLU A 12 16.06 4.21 -5.94
C GLU A 12 17.41 4.40 -5.22
N GLU A 13 17.66 5.59 -4.68
CA GLU A 13 18.86 5.88 -3.90
C GLU A 13 18.93 5.00 -2.64
N THR A 14 17.78 4.77 -1.98
CA THR A 14 17.67 3.89 -0.81
C THR A 14 17.99 2.44 -1.18
N ILE A 15 17.36 1.92 -2.23
CA ILE A 15 17.61 0.56 -2.72
C ILE A 15 19.08 0.39 -3.12
N ALA A 16 19.64 1.32 -3.88
CA ALA A 16 21.04 1.27 -4.29
C ALA A 16 22.02 1.33 -3.10
N ALA A 17 21.66 2.03 -2.01
CA ALA A 17 22.46 2.03 -0.79
C ALA A 17 22.44 0.66 -0.10
N LEU A 18 21.25 0.05 0.05
CA LEU A 18 21.10 -1.29 0.63
C LEU A 18 21.90 -2.34 -0.17
N GLU A 19 21.83 -2.29 -1.50
CA GLU A 19 22.58 -3.20 -2.37
C GLU A 19 24.10 -3.06 -2.22
N ARG A 20 24.61 -1.81 -2.19
CA ARG A 20 26.05 -1.56 -1.97
C ARG A 20 26.52 -2.12 -0.63
N ASP A 21 25.67 -2.07 0.39
CA ASP A 21 25.98 -2.57 1.73
C ASP A 21 25.72 -4.08 1.87
N GLY A 22 25.32 -4.76 0.78
CA GLY A 22 24.99 -6.19 0.76
C GLY A 22 23.77 -6.55 1.63
N GLN A 23 22.89 -5.58 1.86
CA GLN A 23 21.70 -5.75 2.72
C GLN A 23 20.47 -6.12 1.90
N ARG A 24 19.69 -7.07 2.42
CA ARG A 24 18.37 -7.43 1.94
C ARG A 24 17.40 -7.48 3.13
N PRO A 25 16.89 -6.32 3.58
CA PRO A 25 16.09 -6.27 4.79
C PRO A 25 14.69 -6.84 4.60
N GLN A 26 14.08 -7.24 5.73
CA GLN A 26 12.66 -7.60 5.80
C GLN A 26 11.81 -6.34 5.67
N LEU A 27 10.88 -6.37 4.71
CA LEU A 27 9.96 -5.28 4.39
C LEU A 27 8.51 -5.70 4.59
N LEU A 28 7.78 -4.98 5.42
CA LEU A 28 6.32 -5.11 5.49
C LEU A 28 5.66 -4.18 4.46
N LEU A 29 4.99 -4.77 3.47
CA LEU A 29 4.29 -4.04 2.41
C LEU A 29 2.79 -4.00 2.70
N HIS A 30 2.26 -2.87 3.17
CA HIS A 30 0.82 -2.68 3.25
C HIS A 30 0.20 -2.67 1.86
N ALA A 31 -0.79 -3.53 1.61
CA ALA A 31 -1.46 -3.68 0.33
C ALA A 31 -2.98 -3.55 0.41
N CYS A 32 -3.58 -2.98 -0.64
CA CYS A 32 -5.03 -2.81 -0.73
C CYS A 32 -5.71 -3.73 -1.76
N CYS A 33 -4.97 -4.29 -2.69
CA CYS A 33 -5.50 -5.15 -3.77
C CYS A 33 -4.37 -5.70 -4.64
N ALA A 34 -4.64 -6.73 -5.42
CA ALA A 34 -3.70 -7.34 -6.36
C ALA A 34 -3.18 -6.38 -7.43
N PRO A 35 -4.03 -5.58 -8.13
CA PRO A 35 -3.54 -4.62 -9.13
C PRO A 35 -2.51 -3.63 -8.60
N CYS A 36 -2.71 -3.14 -7.35
CA CYS A 36 -1.76 -2.21 -6.73
C CYS A 36 -0.46 -2.89 -6.33
N SER A 37 -0.52 -4.16 -5.96
CA SER A 37 0.63 -4.96 -5.52
C SER A 37 1.48 -5.44 -6.68
N SER A 38 0.91 -5.64 -7.88
CA SER A 38 1.57 -6.30 -9.00
C SER A 38 2.88 -5.62 -9.42
N ALA A 39 2.84 -4.39 -9.90
CA ALA A 39 4.05 -3.66 -10.30
C ALA A 39 4.90 -3.23 -9.09
N THR A 40 4.31 -3.12 -7.90
CA THR A 40 5.08 -2.83 -6.68
C THR A 40 5.96 -4.00 -6.29
N LEU A 41 5.43 -5.23 -6.31
CA LEU A 41 6.20 -6.45 -6.01
C LEU A 41 7.30 -6.68 -7.05
N GLU A 42 7.03 -6.44 -8.33
CA GLU A 42 8.04 -6.52 -9.39
C GLU A 42 9.27 -5.64 -9.10
N ARG A 43 9.06 -4.49 -8.44
CA ARG A 43 10.11 -3.54 -8.09
C ARG A 43 10.81 -3.82 -6.76
N LEU A 44 10.18 -4.54 -5.86
CA LEU A 44 10.68 -4.72 -4.49
C LEU A 44 11.22 -6.13 -4.21
N ALA A 45 10.67 -7.14 -4.87
CA ALA A 45 10.92 -8.53 -4.52
C ALA A 45 12.37 -8.99 -4.74
N ASP A 46 13.16 -8.29 -5.53
CA ASP A 46 14.58 -8.60 -5.73
C ASP A 46 15.49 -7.95 -4.68
N HIS A 47 15.00 -6.91 -3.99
CA HIS A 47 15.78 -6.08 -3.07
C HIS A 47 15.43 -6.31 -1.59
N PHE A 48 14.25 -6.88 -1.33
CA PHE A 48 13.72 -7.07 0.03
C PHE A 48 13.15 -8.47 0.22
N ASP A 49 13.17 -8.94 1.47
CA ASP A 49 12.34 -10.06 1.90
C ASP A 49 10.98 -9.53 2.30
N VAL A 50 10.03 -9.63 1.36
CA VAL A 50 8.72 -8.95 1.47
C VAL A 50 7.70 -9.84 2.17
N THR A 51 6.99 -9.27 3.15
CA THR A 51 5.72 -9.79 3.66
C THR A 51 4.63 -8.77 3.36
N ILE A 52 3.52 -9.21 2.82
CA ILE A 52 2.38 -8.34 2.49
C ILE A 52 1.44 -8.32 3.69
N LEU A 53 1.07 -7.11 4.14
CA LEU A 53 0.04 -6.90 5.13
C LEU A 53 -1.24 -6.44 4.44
N TYR A 54 -2.32 -7.22 4.57
CA TYR A 54 -3.64 -6.85 4.13
C TYR A 54 -4.49 -6.37 5.31
N TYR A 55 -4.60 -5.04 5.43
CA TYR A 55 -5.41 -4.36 6.44
C TYR A 55 -6.13 -3.17 5.81
N ASN A 56 -7.43 -3.32 5.60
CA ASN A 56 -8.21 -2.37 4.82
C ASN A 56 -9.64 -2.20 5.37
N PRO A 57 -9.83 -1.74 6.62
CA PRO A 57 -11.16 -1.60 7.22
C PRO A 57 -12.06 -0.59 6.49
N ASN A 58 -11.48 0.24 5.61
CA ASN A 58 -12.22 1.17 4.76
C ASN A 58 -12.94 0.51 3.59
N ILE A 59 -12.60 -0.73 3.21
CA ILE A 59 -13.23 -1.39 2.05
C ILE A 59 -14.63 -1.85 2.42
N ALA A 60 -15.62 -1.45 1.62
CA ALA A 60 -17.02 -1.78 1.78
C ALA A 60 -17.68 -1.99 0.40
N PRO A 61 -18.64 -2.91 0.27
CA PRO A 61 -19.14 -3.80 1.33
C PRO A 61 -18.16 -4.94 1.70
N PRO A 62 -18.45 -5.78 2.71
CA PRO A 62 -17.57 -6.88 3.12
C PRO A 62 -17.19 -7.83 1.99
N GLU A 63 -18.09 -8.08 1.05
CA GLU A 63 -17.83 -8.94 -0.10
C GLU A 63 -16.72 -8.39 -0.99
N GLU A 64 -16.62 -7.07 -1.10
CA GLU A 64 -15.55 -6.41 -1.85
C GLU A 64 -14.21 -6.53 -1.12
N TYR A 65 -14.21 -6.47 0.22
CA TYR A 65 -13.02 -6.71 1.03
C TYR A 65 -12.46 -8.11 0.78
N HIS A 66 -13.27 -9.15 0.96
CA HIS A 66 -12.87 -10.54 0.76
C HIS A 66 -12.50 -10.86 -0.70
N ARG A 67 -13.20 -10.24 -1.66
CA ARG A 67 -12.84 -10.39 -3.08
C ARG A 67 -11.43 -9.87 -3.36
N ARG A 68 -11.06 -8.71 -2.82
CA ARG A 68 -9.72 -8.13 -3.04
C ARG A 68 -8.64 -8.89 -2.32
N GLU A 69 -8.94 -9.42 -1.16
CA GLU A 69 -8.03 -10.26 -0.38
C GLU A 69 -7.74 -11.57 -1.12
N ALA A 70 -8.76 -12.35 -1.46
CA ALA A 70 -8.62 -13.59 -2.21
C ALA A 70 -7.90 -13.39 -3.56
N GLU A 71 -8.17 -12.29 -4.26
CA GLU A 71 -7.50 -11.93 -5.49
C GLU A 71 -6.01 -11.60 -5.29
N LEU A 72 -5.66 -10.98 -4.17
CA LEU A 72 -4.27 -10.69 -3.82
C LEU A 72 -3.49 -11.98 -3.55
N GLU A 73 -4.05 -12.91 -2.79
CA GLU A 73 -3.46 -14.21 -2.53
C GLU A 73 -3.29 -15.03 -3.82
N ARG A 74 -4.34 -15.03 -4.67
CA ARG A 74 -4.28 -15.69 -5.98
C ARG A 74 -3.11 -15.12 -6.80
N PHE A 75 -3.00 -13.80 -6.89
CA PHE A 75 -1.92 -13.15 -7.64
C PHE A 75 -0.53 -13.53 -7.10
N VAL A 76 -0.34 -13.50 -5.79
CA VAL A 76 0.95 -13.86 -5.17
C VAL A 76 1.37 -15.30 -5.52
N ARG A 77 0.42 -16.23 -5.59
CA ARG A 77 0.68 -17.61 -6.05
C ARG A 77 0.98 -17.68 -7.53
N ASP A 78 0.07 -17.15 -8.36
CA ASP A 78 0.08 -17.32 -9.81
C ASP A 78 1.28 -16.61 -10.47
N ALA A 79 1.73 -15.49 -9.88
CA ALA A 79 2.92 -14.77 -10.31
C ALA A 79 4.23 -15.34 -9.73
N GLY A 80 4.18 -16.45 -9.01
CA GLY A 80 5.35 -17.14 -8.47
C GLY A 80 6.00 -16.48 -7.24
N TYR A 81 5.40 -15.45 -6.68
CA TYR A 81 5.93 -14.77 -5.50
C TYR A 81 5.88 -15.63 -4.24
N ALA A 82 4.86 -16.48 -4.10
CA ALA A 82 4.78 -17.45 -3.00
C ALA A 82 5.97 -18.41 -2.98
N ALA A 83 6.43 -18.88 -4.14
CA ALA A 83 7.62 -19.73 -4.27
C ALA A 83 8.91 -18.99 -3.90
N ARG A 84 8.91 -17.67 -3.89
CA ARG A 84 10.01 -16.80 -3.44
C ARG A 84 9.94 -16.47 -1.95
N GLY A 85 8.98 -17.05 -1.20
CA GLY A 85 8.78 -16.81 0.22
C GLY A 85 7.94 -15.59 0.57
N ILE A 86 7.33 -14.91 -0.42
CA ILE A 86 6.43 -13.78 -0.17
C ILE A 86 5.08 -14.31 0.30
N THR A 87 4.64 -13.87 1.48
CA THR A 87 3.38 -14.27 2.11
C THR A 87 2.43 -13.10 2.26
N VAL A 88 1.14 -13.39 2.36
CA VAL A 88 0.09 -12.43 2.69
C VAL A 88 -0.35 -12.70 4.13
N VAL A 89 -0.37 -11.65 4.94
CA VAL A 89 -0.92 -11.65 6.29
C VAL A 89 -2.16 -10.80 6.28
N GLU A 90 -3.31 -11.40 6.53
CA GLU A 90 -4.57 -10.70 6.74
C GLU A 90 -4.75 -10.38 8.21
N LEU A 91 -5.15 -9.13 8.51
CA LEU A 91 -5.62 -8.77 9.86
C LEU A 91 -7.15 -8.81 9.91
N PRO A 92 -7.73 -8.96 11.12
CA PRO A 92 -9.18 -8.97 11.28
C PRO A 92 -9.85 -7.78 10.58
N TYR A 93 -10.93 -8.05 9.86
CA TYR A 93 -11.71 -7.02 9.18
C TYR A 93 -12.78 -6.47 10.12
N ASP A 94 -12.59 -5.22 10.56
CA ASP A 94 -13.61 -4.46 11.29
C ASP A 94 -13.82 -3.10 10.63
N PRO A 95 -14.87 -2.91 9.83
CA PRO A 95 -15.15 -1.64 9.18
C PRO A 95 -15.54 -0.52 10.17
N GLN A 96 -15.91 -0.85 11.43
CA GLN A 96 -16.24 0.16 12.43
C GLN A 96 -15.01 0.98 12.83
N GLU A 97 -13.81 0.42 12.76
CA GLU A 97 -12.56 1.15 12.97
C GLU A 97 -12.46 2.35 11.99
N PHE A 98 -12.74 2.10 10.71
CA PHE A 98 -12.72 3.16 9.70
C PHE A 98 -13.81 4.20 9.94
N TYR A 99 -15.06 3.77 10.16
CA TYR A 99 -16.18 4.71 10.38
C TYR A 99 -15.97 5.55 11.63
N THR A 100 -15.43 4.97 12.68
CA THR A 100 -15.09 5.71 13.90
C THR A 100 -14.00 6.74 13.65
N ALA A 101 -12.94 6.36 12.93
CA ALA A 101 -11.82 7.24 12.65
C ALA A 101 -12.20 8.44 11.76
N VAL A 102 -13.16 8.28 10.83
CA VAL A 102 -13.57 9.34 9.89
C VAL A 102 -14.86 10.05 10.29
N LYS A 103 -15.34 9.84 11.52
CA LYS A 103 -16.55 10.48 12.03
C LYS A 103 -16.45 12.01 11.95
N GLY A 104 -17.44 12.63 11.33
CA GLY A 104 -17.48 14.09 11.09
C GLY A 104 -16.79 14.52 9.79
N LEU A 105 -16.20 13.58 9.03
CA LEU A 105 -15.54 13.84 7.74
C LEU A 105 -16.30 13.17 6.57
N GLU A 106 -17.55 12.76 6.77
CA GLU A 106 -18.34 12.01 5.79
C GLU A 106 -18.54 12.80 4.49
N ASN A 107 -18.67 14.12 4.59
CA ASN A 107 -18.89 15.03 3.47
C ASN A 107 -17.60 15.54 2.80
N GLU A 108 -16.43 15.13 3.31
CA GLU A 108 -15.15 15.46 2.68
C GLU A 108 -15.06 14.80 1.28
N PRO A 109 -14.57 15.49 0.26
CA PRO A 109 -14.40 14.88 -1.06
C PRO A 109 -13.30 13.78 -1.04
N GLU A 110 -13.26 12.94 -2.08
CA GLU A 110 -12.11 12.07 -2.30
C GLU A 110 -10.84 12.93 -2.36
N ARG A 111 -9.78 12.50 -1.68
CA ARG A 111 -8.50 13.22 -1.48
C ARG A 111 -8.53 14.35 -0.43
N GLY A 112 -9.67 14.62 0.23
CA GLY A 112 -9.80 15.52 1.39
C GLY A 112 -9.23 14.91 2.68
N GLU A 113 -9.60 15.51 3.84
CA GLU A 113 -9.09 15.10 5.15
C GLU A 113 -9.51 13.68 5.54
N ARG A 114 -10.70 13.23 5.14
CA ARG A 114 -11.12 11.83 5.32
C ARG A 114 -10.08 10.85 4.76
N CYS A 115 -9.51 11.15 3.60
CA CYS A 115 -8.47 10.31 3.00
C CYS A 115 -7.15 10.37 3.77
N THR A 116 -6.79 11.52 4.35
CA THR A 116 -5.61 11.66 5.21
C THR A 116 -5.72 10.78 6.44
N VAL A 117 -6.87 10.80 7.12
CA VAL A 117 -7.17 9.93 8.27
C VAL A 117 -7.10 8.45 7.87
N CYS A 118 -7.69 8.07 6.73
CA CYS A 118 -7.63 6.72 6.19
C CYS A 118 -6.20 6.25 5.92
N TYR A 119 -5.34 7.10 5.38
CA TYR A 119 -3.94 6.76 5.14
C TYR A 119 -3.20 6.54 6.45
N ARG A 120 -3.37 7.47 7.42
CA ARG A 120 -2.71 7.36 8.73
C ARG A 120 -3.11 6.09 9.45
N MET A 121 -4.38 5.80 9.58
CA MET A 121 -4.91 4.59 10.24
C MET A 121 -4.28 3.31 9.65
N ARG A 122 -4.22 3.19 8.33
CA ARG A 122 -3.70 2.00 7.65
C ARG A 122 -2.19 1.88 7.76
N LEU A 123 -1.46 2.99 7.62
CA LEU A 123 0.00 3.02 7.76
C LEU A 123 0.43 2.84 9.21
N GLU A 124 -0.35 3.35 10.17
CA GLU A 124 -0.06 3.18 11.60
C GLU A 124 -0.23 1.72 12.02
N CYS A 125 -1.31 1.06 11.58
CA CYS A 125 -1.47 -0.38 11.79
C CYS A 125 -0.28 -1.17 11.19
N ALA A 126 0.16 -0.80 9.98
CA ALA A 126 1.33 -1.43 9.37
C ALA A 126 2.62 -1.18 10.17
N ALA A 127 2.84 0.02 10.69
CA ALA A 127 4.00 0.34 11.52
C ALA A 127 3.97 -0.40 12.87
N GLN A 128 2.81 -0.48 13.50
CA GLN A 128 2.61 -1.25 14.74
C GLN A 128 2.89 -2.73 14.53
N TYR A 129 2.32 -3.31 13.45
CA TYR A 129 2.56 -4.70 13.08
C TYR A 129 4.04 -4.95 12.80
N ALA A 130 4.68 -4.08 12.01
CA ALA A 130 6.10 -4.18 11.70
C ALA A 130 6.94 -4.20 12.97
N ARG A 131 6.70 -3.27 13.90
CA ARG A 131 7.42 -3.21 15.17
C ARG A 131 7.22 -4.46 16.03
N ALA A 132 6.00 -4.95 16.12
CA ALA A 132 5.65 -6.11 16.95
C ALA A 132 6.23 -7.42 16.41
N HIS A 133 6.47 -7.53 15.10
CA HIS A 133 6.93 -8.76 14.43
C HIS A 133 8.36 -8.68 13.92
N GLY A 134 9.15 -7.67 14.33
CA GLY A 134 10.57 -7.60 14.04
C GLY A 134 10.95 -7.10 12.65
N PHE A 135 10.01 -6.54 11.89
CA PHE A 135 10.35 -5.86 10.64
C PHE A 135 11.05 -4.54 10.95
N ASN A 136 12.11 -4.24 10.19
CA ASN A 136 12.81 -2.96 10.29
C ASN A 136 12.34 -1.94 9.25
N TRP A 137 11.66 -2.40 8.19
CA TRP A 137 11.16 -1.57 7.10
C TRP A 137 9.68 -1.79 6.86
N PHE A 138 8.97 -0.72 6.49
CA PHE A 138 7.61 -0.82 5.97
C PHE A 138 7.37 0.19 4.84
N THR A 139 6.34 -0.08 4.04
CA THR A 139 5.86 0.82 2.97
C THR A 139 4.43 0.47 2.58
N THR A 140 3.89 1.11 1.53
CA THR A 140 2.53 0.86 1.06
C THR A 140 2.43 0.87 -0.46
N THR A 141 1.56 0.02 -1.01
CA THR A 141 1.20 0.04 -2.43
C THR A 141 0.37 1.26 -2.84
N LEU A 142 -0.14 2.05 -1.90
CA LEU A 142 -1.07 3.14 -2.19
C LEU A 142 -0.50 4.19 -3.15
N SER A 143 0.81 4.42 -3.14
CA SER A 143 1.47 5.42 -3.98
C SER A 143 1.51 5.06 -5.48
N ILE A 144 1.05 3.85 -5.88
CA ILE A 144 0.90 3.47 -7.29
C ILE A 144 -0.35 4.08 -7.93
N SER A 145 -1.37 4.37 -7.12
CA SER A 145 -2.63 4.91 -7.61
C SER A 145 -2.51 6.39 -8.01
N PRO A 146 -2.97 6.79 -9.21
CA PRO A 146 -2.95 8.19 -9.65
C PRO A 146 -3.86 9.10 -8.83
N VAL A 147 -4.86 8.52 -8.15
CA VAL A 147 -5.81 9.27 -7.31
C VAL A 147 -5.37 9.38 -5.84
N LYS A 148 -4.21 8.85 -5.47
CA LYS A 148 -3.66 9.00 -4.12
C LYS A 148 -2.61 10.11 -4.07
N ASP A 149 -2.47 10.72 -2.89
CA ASP A 149 -1.49 11.77 -2.67
C ASP A 149 -0.17 11.20 -2.13
N PRO A 150 0.90 11.13 -2.96
CA PRO A 150 2.16 10.56 -2.53
C PRO A 150 2.89 11.42 -1.50
N VAL A 151 2.64 12.73 -1.47
CA VAL A 151 3.26 13.61 -0.47
C VAL A 151 2.70 13.27 0.91
N ARG A 152 1.37 13.23 1.05
CA ARG A 152 0.72 12.85 2.31
C ARG A 152 1.12 11.45 2.77
N LEU A 153 1.13 10.46 1.86
CA LEU A 153 1.53 9.09 2.18
C LEU A 153 2.97 9.02 2.72
N ASN A 154 3.91 9.68 2.05
CA ASN A 154 5.31 9.65 2.46
C ASN A 154 5.54 10.45 3.76
N THR A 155 4.87 11.60 3.94
CA THR A 155 4.95 12.36 5.20
C THR A 155 4.45 11.50 6.38
N ILE A 156 3.26 10.91 6.26
CA ILE A 156 2.69 10.04 7.29
C ILE A 156 3.60 8.83 7.56
N GLY A 157 4.12 8.19 6.51
CA GLY A 157 5.01 7.05 6.66
C GLY A 157 6.30 7.39 7.40
N CYS A 158 6.91 8.54 7.09
CA CYS A 158 8.12 9.00 7.77
C CYS A 158 7.86 9.36 9.24
N ASP A 159 6.75 10.06 9.54
CA ASP A 159 6.35 10.38 10.91
C ASP A 159 6.17 9.11 11.76
N LEU A 160 5.47 8.11 11.21
CA LEU A 160 5.26 6.82 11.87
C LEU A 160 6.57 6.04 12.01
N ALA A 161 7.45 6.06 11.02
CA ALA A 161 8.76 5.44 11.12
C ALA A 161 9.57 6.01 12.30
N GLN A 162 9.57 7.34 12.44
CA GLN A 162 10.20 7.99 13.57
C GLN A 162 9.55 7.61 14.90
N GLN A 163 8.22 7.59 14.96
CA GLN A 163 7.45 7.26 16.16
C GLN A 163 7.70 5.83 16.65
N TYR A 164 7.78 4.85 15.73
CA TYR A 164 7.91 3.43 16.05
C TYR A 164 9.36 2.89 15.97
N GLY A 165 10.35 3.74 15.65
CA GLY A 165 11.76 3.33 15.51
C GLY A 165 11.98 2.37 14.34
N LEU A 166 11.36 2.66 13.20
CA LEU A 166 11.39 1.88 11.96
C LEU A 166 11.97 2.73 10.81
N ASN A 167 12.20 2.08 9.67
CA ASN A 167 12.47 2.73 8.40
C ASN A 167 11.22 2.69 7.52
N TYR A 168 10.91 3.80 6.86
CA TYR A 168 9.86 3.85 5.85
C TYR A 168 10.48 3.98 4.46
N LEU A 169 10.17 3.05 3.56
CA LEU A 169 10.60 3.16 2.17
C LEU A 169 9.70 4.18 1.46
N GLN A 170 10.22 5.41 1.35
CA GLN A 170 9.55 6.47 0.61
C GLN A 170 9.40 6.07 -0.86
N SER A 171 8.22 6.27 -1.44
CA SER A 171 7.94 5.78 -2.79
C SER A 171 6.89 6.61 -3.54
N GLU A 172 6.98 6.59 -4.84
CA GLU A 172 5.91 7.02 -5.75
C GLU A 172 5.79 5.97 -6.87
N PHE A 173 5.30 4.77 -6.54
CA PHE A 173 5.28 3.59 -7.41
C PHE A 173 4.59 3.79 -8.76
N ARG A 174 3.77 4.84 -8.92
CA ARG A 174 3.17 5.19 -10.23
C ARG A 174 4.16 5.76 -11.24
N LYS A 175 5.34 6.24 -10.79
CA LYS A 175 6.38 6.79 -11.64
C LYS A 175 7.07 5.71 -12.47
N LYS A 176 7.87 6.15 -13.47
CA LYS A 176 8.56 5.24 -14.41
C LYS A 176 7.62 4.18 -14.98
N ASP A 177 6.45 4.62 -15.44
CA ASP A 177 5.39 3.76 -15.99
C ASP A 177 4.83 2.71 -15.01
N GLY A 178 5.08 2.81 -13.71
CA GLY A 178 4.62 1.82 -12.75
C GLY A 178 3.11 1.63 -12.74
N TYR A 179 2.31 2.69 -12.87
CA TYR A 179 0.86 2.55 -13.04
C TYR A 179 0.51 1.82 -14.34
N LYS A 180 1.14 2.18 -15.46
CA LYS A 180 0.94 1.51 -16.76
C LYS A 180 1.35 0.04 -16.68
N ARG A 181 2.46 -0.28 -16.00
CA ARG A 181 2.87 -1.66 -15.75
C ARG A 181 1.84 -2.44 -14.95
N SER A 182 1.21 -1.82 -13.93
CA SER A 182 0.13 -2.46 -13.18
C SER A 182 -1.10 -2.76 -14.03
N LEU A 183 -1.38 -1.97 -15.06
CA LEU A 183 -2.44 -2.26 -16.04
C LEU A 183 -2.08 -3.49 -16.89
N ALA A 184 -0.85 -3.55 -17.38
CA ALA A 184 -0.36 -4.68 -18.17
C ALA A 184 -0.37 -5.99 -17.36
N LEU A 185 0.15 -5.98 -16.13
CA LEU A 185 0.11 -7.13 -15.23
C LEU A 185 -1.32 -7.54 -14.86
N SER A 186 -2.22 -6.57 -14.71
CA SER A 186 -3.63 -6.90 -14.45
C SER A 186 -4.27 -7.62 -15.63
N ALA A 187 -3.93 -7.26 -16.86
CA ALA A 187 -4.40 -7.97 -18.05
C ALA A 187 -3.75 -9.36 -18.18
N GLU A 188 -2.45 -9.47 -17.91
CA GLU A 188 -1.68 -10.70 -17.97
C GLU A 188 -2.22 -11.78 -17.01
N TYR A 189 -2.51 -11.38 -15.76
CA TYR A 189 -2.99 -12.28 -14.70
C TYR A 189 -4.50 -12.26 -14.53
N GLY A 190 -5.26 -11.58 -15.39
CA GLY A 190 -6.71 -11.46 -15.31
C GLY A 190 -7.19 -10.88 -13.97
N LEU A 191 -6.49 -9.86 -13.44
CA LEU A 191 -6.79 -9.32 -12.13
C LEU A 191 -8.04 -8.46 -12.12
N TYR A 192 -8.87 -8.63 -11.09
CA TYR A 192 -10.00 -7.76 -10.83
C TYR A 192 -9.54 -6.33 -10.54
N ARG A 193 -9.97 -5.39 -11.38
CA ARG A 193 -9.71 -3.97 -11.19
C ARG A 193 -10.99 -3.26 -10.75
N GLN A 194 -10.93 -2.70 -9.57
CA GLN A 194 -12.04 -1.95 -8.97
C GLN A 194 -12.14 -0.53 -9.53
N ASP A 195 -13.36 0.00 -9.60
CA ASP A 195 -13.66 1.33 -10.12
C ASP A 195 -13.62 2.43 -9.06
N TYR A 196 -13.53 2.07 -7.77
CA TYR A 196 -13.48 3.00 -6.64
C TYR A 196 -12.37 2.63 -5.65
N CYS A 197 -12.04 3.57 -4.77
CA CYS A 197 -10.96 3.40 -3.78
C CYS A 197 -11.17 2.21 -2.82
N GLY A 198 -12.43 1.88 -2.54
CA GLY A 198 -12.86 0.83 -1.61
C GLY A 198 -13.82 1.34 -0.54
N CYS A 199 -13.71 2.59 -0.07
CA CYS A 199 -14.63 3.10 0.93
C CYS A 199 -16.01 3.45 0.33
N ILE A 200 -17.03 3.35 1.18
CA ILE A 200 -18.42 3.65 0.78
C ILE A 200 -18.57 5.04 0.19
N PHE A 201 -17.86 6.03 0.71
CA PHE A 201 -17.92 7.41 0.24
C PHE A 201 -17.38 7.55 -1.18
N SER A 202 -16.24 6.90 -1.50
CA SER A 202 -15.72 6.89 -2.87
C SER A 202 -16.65 6.14 -3.83
N LYS A 203 -17.32 5.08 -3.35
CA LYS A 203 -18.32 4.36 -4.12
C LYS A 203 -19.51 5.26 -4.48
N GLN A 204 -20.04 6.00 -3.50
CA GLN A 204 -21.14 6.94 -3.70
C GLN A 204 -20.76 8.08 -4.64
N GLU A 205 -19.59 8.71 -4.46
CA GLU A 205 -19.09 9.79 -5.33
C GLU A 205 -18.95 9.35 -6.80
N ARG A 206 -18.69 8.07 -7.05
CA ARG A 206 -18.54 7.52 -8.41
C ARG A 206 -19.82 6.94 -8.99
N GLY A 207 -20.88 6.80 -8.20
CA GLY A 207 -22.17 6.24 -8.65
C GLY A 207 -22.12 4.75 -9.01
N VAL A 208 -21.26 3.96 -8.35
CA VAL A 208 -21.07 2.52 -8.62
C VAL A 208 -21.42 1.67 -7.41
#